data_59370919d08fd3d6e7cbbc22ca7d9291
#
_entry.id   59370919d08fd3d6e7cbbc22ca7d9291
#
_cell.length_a   1.000
_cell.length_b   1.000
_cell.length_c   1.000
_cell.angle_alpha   90.00
_cell.angle_beta   90.00
_cell.angle_gamma   90.00
#
_symmetry.space_group_name_H-M   'P 1'
#
loop_
_entity.id
_entity.type
_entity.pdbx_description
1 polymer ?
#
loop_
_entity_poly.entity_id
_entity_poly.type
_entity_poly.pdbx_seq_one_letter_code
_entity_poly.pdbx_strand_id
1 'polypeptide(L)'
;MTGAETIHIFHLVRHDGSAIFLHPFRGDQNTLDLLENPQIEGLYGAEPQVASLTGFRNELYSLAESALRAWDSQMRFLPRFVLSAALFVVSFLFLSIVVRDPVPVLDELLISLAVSIAAYVALRARGRGSERVERKRITLRSRIDTIVFSESSVVQLLEEGLHMHEAEQDAIDALLAERGDPFAEAEGPIVDEVLQYLSLRFPDRGFRRQERRLLRAERGAAEQVRHWASQQSIDLPLFCFYLRLKRTVGSRKVHR
;
A
#
# COMPACT_ATOMS: atom_id res chain seq x y z
N MET A 1 8.37 25.63 12.09
CA MET A 1 8.28 25.32 10.65
C MET A 1 8.52 23.83 10.53
N THR A 2 7.46 23.04 10.47
CA THR A 2 7.53 21.60 10.19
C THR A 2 7.99 21.48 8.73
N GLY A 3 9.22 21.01 8.51
CA GLY A 3 9.70 20.71 7.16
C GLY A 3 8.70 19.78 6.52
N ALA A 4 8.26 20.09 5.31
CA ALA A 4 7.40 19.22 4.54
C ALA A 4 8.17 17.90 4.38
N GLU A 5 7.59 16.82 4.89
CA GLU A 5 8.18 15.48 4.80
C GLU A 5 8.17 15.08 3.34
N THR A 6 9.35 14.88 2.75
CA THR A 6 9.49 14.45 1.36
C THR A 6 9.21 12.95 1.29
N ILE A 7 8.36 12.55 0.38
CA ILE A 7 8.04 11.15 0.10
C ILE A 7 8.83 10.73 -1.13
N HIS A 8 9.67 9.72 -0.99
CA HIS A 8 10.43 9.20 -2.09
C HIS A 8 9.72 8.00 -2.74
N ILE A 9 9.87 7.91 -4.06
CA ILE A 9 9.47 6.77 -4.87
C ILE A 9 10.76 6.21 -5.47
N PHE A 10 11.07 4.96 -5.17
CA PHE A 10 12.30 4.34 -5.66
C PHE A 10 11.99 3.47 -6.89
N HIS A 11 12.71 3.73 -7.96
CA HIS A 11 12.74 2.89 -9.16
C HIS A 11 13.99 2.04 -9.12
N LEU A 12 13.83 0.72 -9.10
CA LEU A 12 14.91 -0.25 -9.15
C LEU A 12 14.78 -1.09 -10.42
N VAL A 13 15.86 -1.25 -11.16
CA VAL A 13 15.92 -2.13 -12.33
C VAL A 13 16.47 -3.49 -11.90
N ARG A 14 15.81 -4.56 -12.33
CA ARG A 14 16.23 -5.93 -12.12
C ARG A 14 17.26 -6.39 -13.17
N HIS A 15 17.93 -7.48 -12.90
CA HIS A 15 18.89 -8.07 -13.84
C HIS A 15 18.23 -8.48 -15.18
N ASP A 16 16.94 -8.87 -15.17
CA ASP A 16 16.17 -9.19 -16.36
C ASP A 16 15.64 -7.96 -17.11
N GLY A 17 15.96 -6.75 -16.65
CA GLY A 17 15.49 -5.47 -17.20
C GLY A 17 14.09 -5.07 -16.76
N SER A 18 13.40 -5.87 -15.95
CA SER A 18 12.11 -5.46 -15.37
C SER A 18 12.30 -4.39 -14.29
N ALA A 19 11.30 -3.52 -14.12
CA ALA A 19 11.35 -2.44 -13.15
C ALA A 19 10.52 -2.77 -11.90
N ILE A 20 11.04 -2.41 -10.73
CA ILE A 20 10.32 -2.45 -9.46
C ILE A 20 10.20 -1.03 -8.94
N PHE A 21 8.96 -0.59 -8.65
CA PHE A 21 8.72 0.66 -7.96
C PHE A 21 8.39 0.39 -6.49
N LEU A 22 9.13 1.04 -5.60
CA LEU A 22 8.89 0.98 -4.17
C LEU A 22 8.29 2.31 -3.71
N HIS A 23 7.13 2.27 -3.09
CA HIS A 23 6.37 3.43 -2.67
C HIS A 23 5.39 3.08 -1.53
N PRO A 24 4.91 4.08 -0.74
CA PRO A 24 4.01 3.83 0.38
C PRO A 24 2.52 3.70 0.00
N PHE A 25 2.16 3.97 -1.25
CA PHE A 25 0.76 4.03 -1.68
C PHE A 25 0.11 2.64 -1.73
N ARG A 26 -1.08 2.50 -1.13
CA ARG A 26 -1.81 1.22 -1.03
C ARG A 26 -3.24 1.25 -1.57
N GLY A 27 -3.69 2.39 -2.10
CA GLY A 27 -5.06 2.56 -2.56
C GLY A 27 -6.10 2.69 -1.43
N ASP A 28 -5.66 2.98 -0.22
CA ASP A 28 -6.46 3.31 0.96
C ASP A 28 -6.60 4.83 1.14
N GLN A 29 -7.32 5.25 2.17
CA GLN A 29 -7.52 6.67 2.45
C GLN A 29 -6.20 7.40 2.75
N ASN A 30 -5.24 6.73 3.40
CA ASN A 30 -3.93 7.29 3.68
C ASN A 30 -3.17 7.65 2.40
N THR A 31 -3.41 6.91 1.30
CA THR A 31 -2.84 7.21 -0.02
C THR A 31 -3.26 8.60 -0.53
N LEU A 32 -4.47 9.08 -0.22
CA LEU A 32 -4.89 10.44 -0.61
C LEU A 32 -4.07 11.49 0.11
N ASP A 33 -3.88 11.34 1.40
CA ASP A 33 -3.12 12.28 2.24
C ASP A 33 -1.65 12.33 1.79
N LEU A 34 -1.08 11.17 1.46
CA LEU A 34 0.29 11.06 0.93
C LEU A 34 0.42 11.67 -0.47
N LEU A 35 -0.55 11.47 -1.37
CA LEU A 35 -0.54 12.06 -2.72
C LEU A 35 -0.82 13.57 -2.69
N GLU A 36 -1.45 14.10 -1.64
CA GLU A 36 -1.65 15.53 -1.42
C GLU A 36 -0.41 16.21 -0.82
N ASN A 37 0.59 15.46 -0.37
CA ASN A 37 1.86 16.01 0.09
C ASN A 37 2.53 16.81 -1.06
N PRO A 38 3.00 18.04 -0.83
CA PRO A 38 3.60 18.87 -1.87
C PRO A 38 4.94 18.34 -2.39
N GLN A 39 5.64 17.50 -1.63
CA GLN A 39 6.97 16.99 -2.01
C GLN A 39 6.91 15.47 -2.22
N ILE A 40 6.75 15.06 -3.48
CA ILE A 40 6.90 13.67 -3.90
C ILE A 40 8.01 13.65 -4.95
N GLU A 41 9.06 12.91 -4.70
CA GLU A 41 10.24 12.81 -5.56
C GLU A 41 10.48 11.35 -5.96
N GLY A 42 10.75 11.13 -7.24
CA GLY A 42 11.20 9.85 -7.77
C GLY A 42 12.71 9.76 -7.72
N LEU A 43 13.26 8.63 -7.29
CA LEU A 43 14.70 8.36 -7.30
C LEU A 43 14.98 7.10 -8.11
N TYR A 44 16.02 7.12 -8.95
CA TYR A 44 16.47 5.96 -9.73
C TYR A 44 18.00 5.79 -9.68
N GLY A 45 18.47 4.57 -9.86
CA GLY A 45 19.89 4.26 -10.10
C GLY A 45 20.16 4.18 -11.60
N ALA A 46 19.46 3.29 -12.29
CA ALA A 46 19.48 3.22 -13.75
C ALA A 46 18.29 4.00 -14.34
N GLU A 47 18.53 4.74 -15.44
CA GLU A 47 17.51 5.58 -16.08
C GLU A 47 16.25 4.75 -16.43
N PRO A 48 15.08 5.19 -15.96
CA PRO A 48 13.85 4.44 -16.19
C PRO A 48 13.40 4.53 -17.64
N GLN A 49 13.00 3.39 -18.19
CA GLN A 49 12.37 3.37 -19.52
C GLN A 49 11.02 4.08 -19.50
N VAL A 50 10.68 4.78 -20.58
CA VAL A 50 9.39 5.49 -20.72
C VAL A 50 8.20 4.55 -20.50
N ALA A 51 8.30 3.31 -20.98
CA ALA A 51 7.26 2.30 -20.79
C ALA A 51 7.04 1.96 -19.30
N SER A 52 8.12 1.81 -18.53
CA SER A 52 8.07 1.52 -17.08
C SER A 52 7.44 2.69 -16.32
N LEU A 53 7.82 3.93 -16.62
CA LEU A 53 7.22 5.12 -16.01
C LEU A 53 5.74 5.27 -16.34
N THR A 54 5.35 4.95 -17.57
CA THR A 54 3.94 4.98 -17.99
C THR A 54 3.14 3.91 -17.25
N GLY A 55 3.69 2.70 -17.13
CA GLY A 55 3.09 1.62 -16.33
C GLY A 55 2.89 2.02 -14.87
N PHE A 56 3.92 2.59 -14.26
CA PHE A 56 3.87 3.08 -12.88
C PHE A 56 2.85 4.21 -12.66
N ARG A 57 2.79 5.19 -13.57
CA ARG A 57 1.76 6.25 -13.50
C ARG A 57 0.35 5.67 -13.57
N ASN A 58 0.12 4.68 -14.43
CA ASN A 58 -1.17 3.99 -14.52
C ASN A 58 -1.51 3.23 -13.22
N GLU A 59 -0.51 2.62 -12.59
CA GLU A 59 -0.67 2.00 -11.26
C GLU A 59 -1.07 3.05 -10.22
N LEU A 60 -0.37 4.19 -10.14
CA LEU A 60 -0.72 5.28 -9.22
C LEU A 60 -2.12 5.84 -9.48
N TYR A 61 -2.54 5.99 -10.74
CA TYR A 61 -3.92 6.40 -11.06
C TYR A 61 -4.94 5.40 -10.53
N SER A 62 -4.67 4.10 -10.68
CA SER A 62 -5.52 3.03 -10.16
C SER A 62 -5.61 3.07 -8.63
N LEU A 63 -4.48 3.27 -7.94
CA LEU A 63 -4.43 3.41 -6.48
C LEU A 63 -5.16 4.67 -6.00
N ALA A 64 -4.94 5.81 -6.67
CA ALA A 64 -5.63 7.06 -6.37
C ALA A 64 -7.15 6.94 -6.57
N GLU A 65 -7.60 6.27 -7.64
CA GLU A 65 -9.02 6.02 -7.90
C GLU A 65 -9.64 5.10 -6.84
N SER A 66 -8.94 4.06 -6.38
CA SER A 66 -9.42 3.19 -5.31
C SER A 66 -9.53 3.93 -3.97
N ALA A 67 -8.53 4.75 -3.66
CA ALA A 67 -8.52 5.61 -2.48
C ALA A 67 -9.65 6.65 -2.50
N LEU A 68 -9.91 7.28 -3.67
CA LEU A 68 -11.03 8.21 -3.87
C LEU A 68 -12.38 7.53 -3.65
N ARG A 69 -12.57 6.31 -4.15
CA ARG A 69 -13.81 5.55 -3.91
C ARG A 69 -14.00 5.23 -2.43
N ALA A 70 -12.93 4.83 -1.73
CA ALA A 70 -12.97 4.58 -0.30
C ALA A 70 -13.35 5.85 0.47
N TRP A 71 -12.71 6.97 0.15
CA TRP A 71 -12.98 8.27 0.75
C TRP A 71 -14.43 8.74 0.49
N ASP A 72 -14.91 8.70 -0.76
CA ASP A 72 -16.29 9.10 -1.10
C ASP A 72 -17.32 8.24 -0.38
N SER A 73 -17.08 6.92 -0.29
CA SER A 73 -17.96 6.01 0.42
C SER A 73 -18.05 6.33 1.91
N GLN A 74 -16.92 6.66 2.55
CA GLN A 74 -16.83 6.98 3.97
C GLN A 74 -17.49 8.33 4.27
N MET A 75 -17.23 9.36 3.46
CA MET A 75 -17.83 10.69 3.63
C MET A 75 -19.35 10.68 3.49
N ARG A 76 -19.88 9.80 2.66
CA ARG A 76 -21.32 9.69 2.44
C ARG A 76 -22.01 8.68 3.36
N PHE A 77 -21.24 7.87 4.09
CA PHE A 77 -21.82 6.85 4.97
C PHE A 77 -22.66 7.50 6.07
N LEU A 78 -22.09 8.43 6.82
CA LEU A 78 -22.75 9.05 7.96
C LEU A 78 -24.06 9.79 7.59
N PRO A 79 -24.08 10.71 6.60
CA PRO A 79 -25.31 11.41 6.24
C PRO A 79 -26.38 10.45 5.67
N ARG A 80 -26.00 9.41 4.92
CA ARG A 80 -26.96 8.40 4.44
C ARG A 80 -27.51 7.57 5.59
N PHE A 81 -26.67 7.17 6.53
CA PHE A 81 -27.09 6.43 7.71
C PHE A 81 -28.06 7.24 8.57
N VAL A 82 -27.72 8.49 8.88
CA VAL A 82 -28.58 9.38 9.66
C VAL A 82 -29.94 9.58 8.98
N LEU A 83 -29.94 9.82 7.67
CA LEU A 83 -31.20 10.01 6.92
C LEU A 83 -32.05 8.73 6.89
N SER A 84 -31.43 7.55 6.71
CA SER A 84 -32.16 6.29 6.74
C SER A 84 -32.68 5.94 8.14
N ALA A 85 -31.91 6.26 9.18
CA ALA A 85 -32.35 6.08 10.57
C ALA A 85 -33.50 7.02 10.93
N ALA A 86 -33.44 8.29 10.49
CA ALA A 86 -34.54 9.22 10.66
C ALA A 86 -35.80 8.73 9.94
N LEU A 87 -35.66 8.21 8.73
CA LEU A 87 -36.79 7.64 7.98
C LEU A 87 -37.38 6.41 8.68
N PHE A 88 -36.54 5.58 9.28
CA PHE A 88 -36.97 4.45 10.10
C PHE A 88 -37.86 4.93 11.26
N VAL A 89 -37.39 5.91 12.04
CA VAL A 89 -38.12 6.43 13.20
C VAL A 89 -39.44 7.05 12.76
N VAL A 90 -39.44 7.87 11.70
CA VAL A 90 -40.65 8.50 11.19
C VAL A 90 -41.68 7.47 10.68
N SER A 91 -41.23 6.47 9.91
CA SER A 91 -42.11 5.40 9.42
C SER A 91 -42.67 4.55 10.56
N PHE A 92 -41.86 4.23 11.55
CA PHE A 92 -42.28 3.46 12.72
C PHE A 92 -43.34 4.23 13.53
N LEU A 93 -43.09 5.49 13.85
CA LEU A 93 -44.05 6.34 14.56
C LEU A 93 -45.37 6.53 13.76
N PHE A 94 -45.24 6.73 12.45
CA PHE A 94 -46.41 6.85 11.59
C PHE A 94 -47.28 5.60 11.59
N LEU A 95 -46.66 4.41 11.44
CA LEU A 95 -47.37 3.13 11.48
C LEU A 95 -47.99 2.89 12.85
N SER A 96 -47.29 3.12 13.95
CA SER A 96 -47.79 2.95 15.32
C SER A 96 -48.97 3.90 15.66
N ILE A 97 -49.09 5.07 15.01
CA ILE A 97 -50.16 6.01 15.24
C ILE A 97 -51.38 5.71 14.34
N VAL A 98 -51.12 5.35 13.07
CA VAL A 98 -52.18 5.20 12.05
C VAL A 98 -52.80 3.80 12.09
N VAL A 99 -51.98 2.77 12.29
CA VAL A 99 -52.44 1.38 12.35
C VAL A 99 -52.79 1.04 13.80
N ARG A 100 -54.00 1.33 14.21
CA ARG A 100 -54.57 1.03 15.55
C ARG A 100 -54.98 -0.43 15.70
N ASP A 101 -54.35 -1.37 15.05
CA ASP A 101 -54.68 -2.78 15.14
C ASP A 101 -53.93 -3.49 16.31
N PRO A 102 -54.52 -4.54 16.91
CA PRO A 102 -53.90 -5.34 17.94
C PRO A 102 -52.79 -6.26 17.37
N VAL A 103 -52.22 -5.91 16.21
CA VAL A 103 -51.15 -6.64 15.53
C VAL A 103 -49.82 -6.44 16.29
N PRO A 104 -48.99 -7.46 16.43
CA PRO A 104 -47.74 -7.35 17.18
C PRO A 104 -46.83 -6.28 16.58
N VAL A 105 -46.28 -5.42 17.41
CA VAL A 105 -45.28 -4.35 17.12
C VAL A 105 -44.17 -4.78 16.15
N LEU A 106 -43.99 -6.09 15.98
CA LEU A 106 -43.03 -6.70 15.05
C LEU A 106 -43.28 -6.37 13.58
N ASP A 107 -44.53 -6.31 13.12
CA ASP A 107 -44.84 -6.06 11.72
C ASP A 107 -44.53 -4.61 11.35
N GLU A 108 -44.88 -3.65 12.22
CA GLU A 108 -44.54 -2.23 12.07
C GLU A 108 -43.03 -2.00 12.03
N LEU A 109 -42.26 -2.72 12.88
CA LEU A 109 -40.82 -2.65 12.94
C LEU A 109 -40.20 -3.22 11.67
N LEU A 110 -40.67 -4.36 11.16
CA LEU A 110 -40.17 -4.98 9.93
C LEU A 110 -40.42 -4.10 8.69
N ILE A 111 -41.63 -3.51 8.58
CA ILE A 111 -41.97 -2.62 7.46
C ILE A 111 -41.10 -1.36 7.51
N SER A 112 -40.97 -0.74 8.68
CA SER A 112 -40.13 0.46 8.86
C SER A 112 -38.66 0.18 8.58
N LEU A 113 -38.16 -1.00 8.96
CA LEU A 113 -36.81 -1.45 8.65
C LEU A 113 -36.61 -1.66 7.13
N ALA A 114 -37.59 -2.29 6.46
CA ALA A 114 -37.53 -2.50 5.01
C ALA A 114 -37.53 -1.17 4.25
N VAL A 115 -38.34 -0.20 4.65
CA VAL A 115 -38.36 1.16 4.08
C VAL A 115 -37.03 1.87 4.28
N SER A 116 -36.45 1.78 5.48
CA SER A 116 -35.14 2.37 5.80
C SER A 116 -34.01 1.77 4.96
N ILE A 117 -33.98 0.44 4.82
CA ILE A 117 -33.00 -0.25 3.99
C ILE A 117 -33.16 0.14 2.52
N ALA A 118 -34.40 0.16 2.00
CA ALA A 118 -34.67 0.55 0.62
C ALA A 118 -34.21 2.00 0.35
N ALA A 119 -34.47 2.91 1.29
CA ALA A 119 -34.01 4.30 1.21
C ALA A 119 -32.49 4.39 1.21
N TYR A 120 -31.81 3.65 2.09
CA TYR A 120 -30.35 3.60 2.13
C TYR A 120 -29.75 3.12 0.80
N VAL A 121 -30.30 2.05 0.23
CA VAL A 121 -29.87 1.51 -1.06
C VAL A 121 -30.13 2.52 -2.20
N ALA A 122 -31.29 3.17 -2.21
CA ALA A 122 -31.63 4.20 -3.20
C ALA A 122 -30.68 5.41 -3.11
N LEU A 123 -30.38 5.89 -1.90
CA LEU A 123 -29.41 6.97 -1.66
C LEU A 123 -27.99 6.57 -2.09
N ARG A 124 -27.63 5.31 -1.90
CA ARG A 124 -26.34 4.78 -2.37
C ARG A 124 -26.27 4.76 -3.90
N ALA A 125 -27.33 4.37 -4.58
CA ALA A 125 -27.40 4.32 -6.04
C ALA A 125 -27.35 5.72 -6.69
N ARG A 126 -28.03 6.71 -6.09
CA ARG A 126 -28.05 8.10 -6.59
C ARG A 126 -26.74 8.88 -6.42
N GLY A 127 -25.87 8.44 -5.53
CA GLY A 127 -24.66 9.18 -5.15
C GLY A 127 -23.49 9.11 -6.15
N ARG A 128 -23.67 8.67 -7.39
CA ARG A 128 -22.64 8.61 -8.41
C ARG A 128 -22.39 10.01 -9.02
N GLY A 129 -21.15 10.51 -8.94
CA GLY A 129 -20.73 11.74 -9.64
C GLY A 129 -20.79 13.02 -8.81
N SER A 130 -20.13 13.05 -7.64
CA SER A 130 -19.93 14.31 -6.93
C SER A 130 -18.88 15.17 -7.61
N GLU A 131 -19.18 16.43 -7.89
CA GLU A 131 -18.24 17.41 -8.41
C GLU A 131 -16.96 17.52 -7.55
N ARG A 132 -17.08 17.32 -6.24
CA ARG A 132 -15.93 17.28 -5.31
C ARG A 132 -14.97 16.13 -5.61
N VAL A 133 -15.50 14.96 -5.90
CA VAL A 133 -14.70 13.78 -6.25
C VAL A 133 -13.99 14.02 -7.58
N GLU A 134 -14.68 14.61 -8.55
CA GLU A 134 -14.09 14.90 -9.86
C GLU A 134 -12.97 15.94 -9.77
N ARG A 135 -13.19 17.02 -9.03
CA ARG A 135 -12.12 18.02 -8.78
C ARG A 135 -10.92 17.39 -8.10
N LYS A 136 -11.14 16.56 -7.06
CA LYS A 136 -10.05 15.86 -6.36
C LYS A 136 -9.31 14.90 -7.29
N ARG A 137 -10.03 14.17 -8.15
CA ARG A 137 -9.46 13.29 -9.18
C ARG A 137 -8.52 14.04 -10.12
N ILE A 138 -8.95 15.17 -10.66
CA ILE A 138 -8.15 16.00 -11.57
C ILE A 138 -6.89 16.49 -10.85
N THR A 139 -7.02 16.98 -9.62
CA THR A 139 -5.88 17.44 -8.82
C THR A 139 -4.87 16.33 -8.57
N LEU A 140 -5.32 15.12 -8.18
CA LEU A 140 -4.43 13.99 -7.94
C LEU A 140 -3.73 13.52 -9.21
N ARG A 141 -4.43 13.46 -10.34
CA ARG A 141 -3.82 13.13 -11.63
C ARG A 141 -2.74 14.13 -12.01
N SER A 142 -3.04 15.43 -11.92
CA SER A 142 -2.06 16.47 -12.19
C SER A 142 -0.81 16.33 -11.31
N ARG A 143 -0.96 15.98 -10.04
CA ARG A 143 0.19 15.75 -9.14
C ARG A 143 0.99 14.51 -9.53
N ILE A 144 0.34 13.40 -9.88
CA ILE A 144 1.03 12.20 -10.35
C ILE A 144 1.83 12.51 -11.63
N ASP A 145 1.29 13.34 -12.53
CA ASP A 145 1.97 13.75 -13.77
C ASP A 145 3.19 14.62 -13.51
N THR A 146 3.20 15.38 -12.42
CA THR A 146 4.31 16.28 -12.05
C THR A 146 5.42 15.60 -11.26
N ILE A 147 5.31 14.30 -10.93
CA ILE A 147 6.39 13.56 -10.25
C ILE A 147 7.60 13.48 -11.17
N VAL A 148 8.69 14.08 -10.71
CA VAL A 148 9.99 14.09 -11.41
C VAL A 148 10.86 13.00 -10.80
N PHE A 149 11.57 12.27 -11.65
CA PHE A 149 12.56 11.28 -11.25
C PHE A 149 13.96 11.85 -11.45
N SER A 150 14.81 11.72 -10.42
CA SER A 150 16.20 12.15 -10.41
C SER A 150 17.13 10.97 -10.11
N GLU A 151 18.35 11.07 -10.61
CA GLU A 151 19.40 10.07 -10.37
C GLU A 151 19.84 10.11 -8.89
N SER A 152 20.07 8.93 -8.32
CA SER A 152 20.55 8.77 -6.95
C SER A 152 21.60 7.66 -6.85
N SER A 153 22.79 8.02 -6.41
CA SER A 153 23.89 7.06 -6.18
C SER A 153 23.51 6.01 -5.12
N VAL A 154 22.67 6.36 -4.16
CA VAL A 154 22.19 5.41 -3.15
C VAL A 154 21.28 4.36 -3.78
N VAL A 155 20.40 4.78 -4.70
CA VAL A 155 19.53 3.84 -5.42
C VAL A 155 20.34 2.95 -6.35
N GLN A 156 21.39 3.48 -6.97
CA GLN A 156 22.33 2.68 -7.77
C GLN A 156 23.00 1.58 -6.92
N LEU A 157 23.49 1.91 -5.73
CA LEU A 157 24.04 0.90 -4.79
C LEU A 157 23.00 -0.15 -4.38
N LEU A 158 21.75 0.26 -4.23
CA LEU A 158 20.65 -0.67 -3.92
C LEU A 158 20.34 -1.60 -5.09
N GLU A 159 20.40 -1.10 -6.34
CA GLU A 159 20.25 -1.93 -7.56
C GLU A 159 21.39 -2.93 -7.67
N GLU A 160 22.64 -2.51 -7.46
CA GLU A 160 23.80 -3.42 -7.46
C GLU A 160 23.65 -4.53 -6.41
N GLY A 161 23.17 -4.16 -5.20
CA GLY A 161 22.86 -5.13 -4.16
C GLY A 161 21.74 -6.12 -4.52
N LEU A 162 20.71 -5.64 -5.23
CA LEU A 162 19.64 -6.50 -5.73
C LEU A 162 20.17 -7.46 -6.81
N HIS A 163 20.96 -6.94 -7.77
CA HIS A 163 21.54 -7.73 -8.85
C HIS A 163 22.45 -8.85 -8.34
N MET A 164 23.20 -8.63 -7.26
CA MET A 164 24.01 -9.70 -6.65
C MET A 164 23.15 -10.90 -6.22
N HIS A 165 21.96 -10.66 -5.67
CA HIS A 165 21.04 -11.73 -5.28
C HIS A 165 20.30 -12.37 -6.47
N GLU A 166 20.16 -11.66 -7.59
CA GLU A 166 19.51 -12.17 -8.81
C GLU A 166 20.48 -12.95 -9.71
N ALA A 167 21.76 -12.56 -9.75
CA ALA A 167 22.78 -13.20 -10.57
C ALA A 167 23.25 -14.55 -10.02
N GLU A 168 23.14 -14.77 -8.72
CA GLU A 168 23.51 -16.04 -8.11
C GLU A 168 22.38 -17.06 -8.24
N GLN A 169 22.75 -18.31 -8.59
CA GLN A 169 21.77 -19.41 -8.70
C GLN A 169 21.03 -19.68 -7.39
N ASP A 170 21.60 -19.23 -6.26
CA ASP A 170 21.00 -19.33 -4.94
C ASP A 170 21.13 -18.04 -4.12
N ALA A 171 20.09 -17.23 -4.19
CA ALA A 171 19.98 -15.98 -3.44
C ALA A 171 20.11 -16.16 -1.91
N ILE A 172 19.76 -17.34 -1.38
CA ILE A 172 19.85 -17.62 0.06
C ILE A 172 21.31 -17.89 0.43
N ASP A 173 22.03 -18.66 -0.37
CA ASP A 173 23.44 -18.95 -0.11
C ASP A 173 24.28 -17.67 -0.21
N ALA A 174 23.96 -16.78 -1.16
CA ALA A 174 24.52 -15.43 -1.23
C ALA A 174 24.29 -14.65 0.07
N LEU A 175 23.03 -14.62 0.54
CA LEU A 175 22.67 -13.96 1.80
C LEU A 175 23.45 -14.51 3.01
N LEU A 176 23.70 -15.82 3.06
CA LEU A 176 24.37 -16.47 4.18
C LEU A 176 25.91 -16.34 4.11
N ALA A 177 26.48 -16.34 2.91
CA ALA A 177 27.92 -16.26 2.68
C ALA A 177 28.49 -14.84 2.93
N GLU A 178 27.69 -13.83 2.69
CA GLU A 178 28.12 -12.44 2.71
C GLU A 178 28.31 -11.91 4.14
N ARG A 179 29.54 -11.47 4.46
CA ARG A 179 29.94 -11.01 5.80
C ARG A 179 30.11 -9.49 5.92
N GLY A 180 30.06 -8.75 4.84
CA GLY A 180 30.24 -7.30 4.83
C GLY A 180 28.89 -6.55 4.87
N ASP A 181 28.93 -5.25 5.13
CA ASP A 181 27.80 -4.34 4.93
C ASP A 181 28.05 -3.54 3.64
N PRO A 182 27.46 -3.95 2.48
CA PRO A 182 27.66 -3.25 1.22
C PRO A 182 27.02 -1.86 1.22
N PHE A 183 26.12 -1.60 2.15
CA PHE A 183 25.41 -0.34 2.26
C PHE A 183 25.93 0.54 3.40
N ALA A 184 27.12 0.23 3.97
CA ALA A 184 27.70 0.98 5.09
C ALA A 184 27.84 2.48 4.77
N GLU A 185 28.18 2.81 3.52
CA GLU A 185 28.36 4.17 3.03
C GLU A 185 27.06 4.84 2.53
N ALA A 186 25.95 4.07 2.40
CA ALA A 186 24.69 4.61 1.93
C ALA A 186 24.02 5.49 3.00
N GLU A 187 23.33 6.54 2.57
CA GLU A 187 22.58 7.41 3.47
C GLU A 187 21.50 6.64 4.24
N GLY A 188 21.65 6.59 5.56
CA GLY A 188 20.77 5.83 6.47
C GLY A 188 19.28 6.09 6.27
N PRO A 189 18.81 7.35 6.15
CA PRO A 189 17.40 7.67 5.99
C PRO A 189 16.77 7.04 4.75
N ILE A 190 17.44 7.08 3.60
CA ILE A 190 16.96 6.49 2.34
C ILE A 190 16.86 4.96 2.44
N VAL A 191 17.88 4.33 3.02
CA VAL A 191 17.88 2.86 3.22
C VAL A 191 16.76 2.44 4.19
N ASP A 192 16.50 3.21 5.24
CA ASP A 192 15.41 2.95 6.18
C ASP A 192 14.04 3.05 5.49
N GLU A 193 13.86 4.05 4.60
CA GLU A 193 12.62 4.24 3.83
C GLU A 193 12.41 3.09 2.82
N VAL A 194 13.44 2.69 2.07
CA VAL A 194 13.39 1.53 1.17
C VAL A 194 13.04 0.27 1.94
N LEU A 195 13.67 0.04 3.10
CA LEU A 195 13.37 -1.10 3.97
C LEU A 195 11.91 -1.08 4.43
N GLN A 196 11.39 0.08 4.80
CA GLN A 196 9.99 0.26 5.15
C GLN A 196 9.08 -0.15 3.99
N TYR A 197 9.34 0.33 2.76
CA TYR A 197 8.50 0.00 1.60
C TYR A 197 8.59 -1.47 1.21
N LEU A 198 9.79 -2.07 1.28
CA LEU A 198 9.94 -3.52 1.10
C LEU A 198 9.16 -4.32 2.16
N SER A 199 9.17 -3.86 3.43
CA SER A 199 8.41 -4.51 4.50
C SER A 199 6.90 -4.54 4.23
N LEU A 200 6.38 -3.57 3.46
CA LEU A 200 4.98 -3.52 3.05
C LEU A 200 4.61 -4.61 2.02
N ARG A 201 5.60 -5.10 1.27
CA ARG A 201 5.44 -6.22 0.33
C ARG A 201 5.47 -7.58 1.02
N PHE A 202 6.05 -7.65 2.21
CA PHE A 202 6.21 -8.87 3.01
C PHE A 202 5.49 -8.80 4.37
N PRO A 203 4.16 -8.50 4.42
CA PRO A 203 3.46 -8.19 5.66
C PRO A 203 3.08 -9.43 6.49
N ASP A 204 3.12 -10.62 5.91
CA ASP A 204 2.45 -11.80 6.45
C ASP A 204 3.25 -12.49 7.57
N ARG A 205 2.55 -13.21 8.46
CA ARG A 205 3.17 -14.00 9.54
C ARG A 205 4.11 -15.07 9.01
N GLY A 206 3.83 -15.61 7.83
CA GLY A 206 4.69 -16.55 7.10
C GLY A 206 6.08 -15.96 6.85
N PHE A 207 6.16 -14.75 6.30
CA PHE A 207 7.41 -14.05 6.05
C PHE A 207 8.24 -13.85 7.33
N ARG A 208 7.61 -13.41 8.42
CA ARG A 208 8.29 -13.19 9.72
C ARG A 208 8.86 -14.48 10.32
N ARG A 209 8.24 -15.63 10.03
CA ARG A 209 8.74 -16.93 10.47
C ARG A 209 9.98 -17.34 9.67
N GLN A 210 9.94 -17.22 8.34
CA GLN A 210 11.05 -17.55 7.46
C GLN A 210 12.24 -16.59 7.65
N GLU A 211 11.96 -15.31 7.81
CA GLU A 211 12.93 -14.30 8.21
C GLU A 211 13.72 -14.72 9.46
N ARG A 212 13.01 -15.06 10.55
CA ARG A 212 13.67 -15.49 11.79
C ARG A 212 14.53 -16.73 11.62
N ARG A 213 14.11 -17.69 10.80
CA ARG A 213 14.85 -18.90 10.51
C ARG A 213 16.16 -18.61 9.76
N LEU A 214 16.10 -17.78 8.71
CA LEU A 214 17.29 -17.40 7.93
C LEU A 214 18.24 -16.53 8.75
N LEU A 215 17.74 -15.55 9.49
CA LEU A 215 18.57 -14.67 10.32
C LEU A 215 19.28 -15.42 11.46
N ARG A 216 18.70 -16.53 11.96
CA ARG A 216 19.31 -17.40 12.97
C ARG A 216 20.20 -18.49 12.39
N ALA A 217 20.32 -18.58 11.06
CA ALA A 217 21.04 -19.64 10.37
C ALA A 217 20.67 -21.06 10.87
N GLU A 218 19.37 -21.32 11.09
CA GLU A 218 18.88 -22.62 11.54
C GLU A 218 19.24 -23.71 10.50
N ARG A 219 19.61 -24.92 10.97
CA ARG A 219 19.95 -26.03 10.07
C ARG A 219 18.76 -26.37 9.15
N GLY A 220 19.00 -26.44 7.84
CA GLY A 220 17.98 -26.71 6.83
C GLY A 220 17.01 -25.56 6.55
N ALA A 221 17.26 -24.35 7.11
CA ALA A 221 16.42 -23.17 6.85
C ALA A 221 16.39 -22.81 5.37
N ALA A 222 17.52 -22.91 4.67
CA ALA A 222 17.62 -22.61 3.25
C ALA A 222 16.63 -23.44 2.41
N GLU A 223 16.63 -24.76 2.56
CA GLU A 223 15.72 -25.65 1.82
C GLU A 223 14.25 -25.39 2.14
N GLN A 224 13.94 -25.20 3.42
CA GLN A 224 12.57 -24.89 3.86
C GLN A 224 12.06 -23.58 3.29
N VAL A 225 12.92 -22.56 3.22
CA VAL A 225 12.56 -21.25 2.66
C VAL A 225 12.42 -21.33 1.14
N ARG A 226 13.29 -22.06 0.43
CA ARG A 226 13.15 -22.32 -1.01
C ARG A 226 11.83 -23.01 -1.31
N HIS A 227 11.51 -24.08 -0.59
CA HIS A 227 10.26 -24.81 -0.76
C HIS A 227 9.04 -23.94 -0.48
N TRP A 228 9.07 -23.17 0.61
CA TRP A 228 8.00 -22.22 0.94
C TRP A 228 7.85 -21.12 -0.12
N ALA A 229 8.94 -20.54 -0.61
CA ALA A 229 8.91 -19.51 -1.64
C ALA A 229 8.34 -20.04 -2.96
N SER A 230 8.73 -21.25 -3.36
CA SER A 230 8.22 -21.90 -4.59
C SER A 230 6.71 -22.20 -4.50
N GLN A 231 6.22 -22.64 -3.34
CA GLN A 231 4.79 -22.90 -3.13
C GLN A 231 3.93 -21.64 -3.19
N GLN A 232 4.47 -20.50 -2.79
CA GLN A 232 3.72 -19.23 -2.72
C GLN A 232 4.08 -18.25 -3.83
N SER A 233 4.87 -18.68 -4.83
CA SER A 233 5.34 -17.82 -5.93
C SER A 233 5.98 -16.52 -5.45
N ILE A 234 6.79 -16.60 -4.39
CA ILE A 234 7.45 -15.46 -3.79
C ILE A 234 8.74 -15.17 -4.54
N ASP A 235 8.99 -13.90 -4.79
CA ASP A 235 10.24 -13.38 -5.33
C ASP A 235 11.37 -13.54 -4.30
N LEU A 236 12.10 -14.65 -4.42
CA LEU A 236 13.13 -15.05 -3.47
C LEU A 236 14.34 -14.09 -3.47
N PRO A 237 14.88 -13.65 -4.62
CA PRO A 237 15.94 -12.63 -4.67
C PRO A 237 15.54 -11.35 -3.93
N LEU A 238 14.37 -10.82 -4.20
CA LEU A 238 13.88 -9.61 -3.55
C LEU A 238 13.68 -9.81 -2.04
N PHE A 239 13.24 -10.99 -1.61
CA PHE A 239 13.12 -11.32 -0.19
C PHE A 239 14.50 -11.41 0.50
N CYS A 240 15.50 -12.01 -0.15
CA CYS A 240 16.86 -12.06 0.37
C CYS A 240 17.49 -10.67 0.46
N PHE A 241 17.28 -9.83 -0.56
CA PHE A 241 17.69 -8.43 -0.56
C PHE A 241 17.06 -7.65 0.62
N TYR A 242 15.74 -7.81 0.84
CA TYR A 242 15.07 -7.23 2.01
C TYR A 242 15.72 -7.66 3.33
N LEU A 243 16.04 -8.95 3.50
CA LEU A 243 16.68 -9.46 4.70
C LEU A 243 18.09 -8.90 4.89
N ARG A 244 18.80 -8.68 3.78
CA ARG A 244 20.11 -8.06 3.79
C ARG A 244 20.05 -6.63 4.32
N LEU A 245 19.22 -5.80 3.72
CA LEU A 245 18.99 -4.44 4.18
C LEU A 245 18.59 -4.39 5.67
N LYS A 246 17.77 -5.32 6.10
CA LYS A 246 17.35 -5.39 7.50
C LYS A 246 18.49 -5.71 8.46
N ARG A 247 19.44 -6.55 8.07
CA ARG A 247 20.68 -6.81 8.84
C ARG A 247 21.51 -5.54 8.97
N THR A 248 21.72 -4.83 7.86
CA THR A 248 22.46 -3.56 7.81
C THR A 248 21.89 -2.52 8.78
N VAL A 249 20.59 -2.27 8.67
CA VAL A 249 19.90 -1.28 9.54
C VAL A 249 19.92 -1.73 11.01
N GLY A 250 19.77 -3.03 11.27
CA GLY A 250 19.88 -3.60 12.61
C GLY A 250 21.24 -3.38 13.25
N SER A 251 22.30 -3.58 12.49
CA SER A 251 23.69 -3.36 12.95
C SER A 251 23.96 -1.89 13.28
N ARG A 252 23.47 -0.95 12.47
CA ARG A 252 23.63 0.50 12.70
C ARG A 252 22.97 0.97 14.00
N LYS A 253 21.82 0.39 14.37
CA LYS A 253 21.09 0.76 15.62
C LYS A 253 21.79 0.25 16.88
N VAL A 254 22.63 -0.76 16.80
CA VAL A 254 23.40 -1.31 17.95
C VAL A 254 24.65 -0.47 18.22
N HIS A 255 25.18 0.23 17.21
CA HIS A 255 26.41 1.02 17.31
C HIS A 255 26.18 2.53 17.55
N ARG A 256 24.94 2.94 17.70
CA ARG A 256 24.55 4.30 18.16
C ARG A 256 24.05 4.25 19.61
#